data_aea2f3e776967516ff4dde9a1f5010fb
#
_entry.id   aea2f3e776967516ff4dde9a1f5010fb
#
_cell.length_a   1.000
_cell.length_b   1.000
_cell.length_c   1.000
_cell.angle_alpha   90.00
_cell.angle_beta   90.00
_cell.angle_gamma   90.00
#
_symmetry.space_group_name_H-M   'P 1'
#
loop_
_entity.id
_entity.type
_entity.pdbx_description
1 polymer ?
#
loop_
_entity_poly.entity_id
_entity_poly.type
_entity_poly.pdbx_seq_one_letter_code
_entity_poly.pdbx_strand_id
1 'polypeptide(L)'
;MPSASRPRHTVLVVEDDGISRELIAQVLQTGGFDVIAASTGEQALLALCQQGDEIDWLVSKVRLPGLVCGWLLADEYHTHHPDRPTLLVSPALNTAKMPSAHAVFIPPATPMKVLEVLKALRAPEAAHVRTSSSSQASSLAMFHQSPGERESA
;
A
#
# COMPACT_ATOMS: atom_id res chain seq x y z
N MET A 1 32.05 -2.96 -10.00
CA MET A 1 31.34 -2.29 -8.92
C MET A 1 29.92 -2.70 -8.90
N PRO A 2 29.48 -3.25 -7.82
CA PRO A 2 28.07 -3.51 -7.68
C PRO A 2 27.37 -2.17 -7.63
N SER A 3 26.56 -1.91 -8.61
CA SER A 3 25.71 -0.76 -8.55
C SER A 3 24.84 -0.96 -7.33
N ALA A 4 24.77 0.01 -6.49
CA ALA A 4 23.81 -0.04 -5.40
C ALA A 4 22.44 -0.10 -6.03
N SER A 5 21.96 -1.30 -6.25
CA SER A 5 20.61 -1.47 -6.74
C SER A 5 19.69 -0.93 -5.66
N ARG A 6 18.82 -0.04 -6.04
CA ARG A 6 17.79 0.44 -5.12
C ARG A 6 17.06 -0.78 -4.58
N PRO A 7 16.81 -0.81 -3.29
CA PRO A 7 16.04 -1.92 -2.75
C PRO A 7 14.70 -1.99 -3.48
N ARG A 8 14.38 -3.14 -3.97
CA ARG A 8 13.11 -3.35 -4.65
C ARG A 8 12.00 -3.39 -3.62
N HIS A 9 10.90 -2.77 -3.95
CA HIS A 9 9.71 -2.87 -3.12
C HIS A 9 9.04 -4.22 -3.34
N THR A 10 8.60 -4.83 -2.28
CA THR A 10 7.93 -6.13 -2.32
C THR A 10 6.42 -5.93 -2.29
N VAL A 11 5.73 -6.57 -3.21
CA VAL A 11 4.27 -6.51 -3.33
C VAL A 11 3.70 -7.89 -3.03
N LEU A 12 2.75 -7.96 -2.12
CA LEU A 12 1.97 -9.18 -1.92
C LEU A 12 0.74 -9.11 -2.82
N VAL A 13 0.63 -10.05 -3.75
CA VAL A 13 -0.47 -10.13 -4.70
C VAL A 13 -1.36 -11.31 -4.31
N VAL A 14 -2.64 -11.04 -4.07
CA VAL A 14 -3.60 -12.07 -3.63
C VAL A 14 -4.71 -12.16 -4.66
N GLU A 15 -4.68 -13.24 -5.42
CA GLU A 15 -5.62 -13.49 -6.52
C GLU A 15 -5.84 -14.99 -6.63
N ASP A 16 -7.08 -15.41 -6.57
CA ASP A 16 -7.41 -16.83 -6.63
C ASP A 16 -7.33 -17.41 -8.04
N ASP A 17 -7.52 -16.58 -9.07
CA ASP A 17 -7.37 -17.04 -10.44
C ASP A 17 -5.89 -17.13 -10.82
N GLY A 18 -5.45 -18.33 -11.21
CA GLY A 18 -4.03 -18.57 -11.48
C GLY A 18 -3.47 -17.77 -12.64
N ILE A 19 -4.26 -17.59 -13.70
CA ILE A 19 -3.80 -16.84 -14.87
C ILE A 19 -3.67 -15.37 -14.53
N SER A 20 -4.67 -14.80 -13.88
CA SER A 20 -4.64 -13.39 -13.46
C SER A 20 -3.50 -13.13 -12.49
N ARG A 21 -3.30 -14.04 -11.55
CA ARG A 21 -2.22 -13.93 -10.56
C ARG A 21 -0.86 -13.90 -11.25
N GLU A 22 -0.65 -14.81 -12.19
CA GLU A 22 0.61 -14.90 -12.92
C GLU A 22 0.86 -13.64 -13.75
N LEU A 23 -0.17 -13.13 -14.42
CA LEU A 23 -0.03 -11.93 -15.24
C LEU A 23 0.30 -10.71 -14.39
N ILE A 24 -0.37 -10.55 -13.27
CA ILE A 24 -0.08 -9.45 -12.36
C ILE A 24 1.36 -9.56 -11.86
N ALA A 25 1.77 -10.75 -11.46
CA ALA A 25 3.12 -10.95 -10.95
C ALA A 25 4.17 -10.62 -12.01
N GLN A 26 3.97 -11.06 -13.24
CA GLN A 26 4.93 -10.81 -14.31
C GLN A 26 5.03 -9.32 -14.63
N VAL A 27 3.90 -8.63 -14.69
CA VAL A 27 3.89 -7.20 -14.99
C VAL A 27 4.61 -6.43 -13.88
N LEU A 28 4.35 -6.78 -12.63
CA LEU A 28 5.00 -6.10 -11.51
C LEU A 28 6.50 -6.38 -11.45
N GLN A 29 6.91 -7.61 -11.70
CA GLN A 29 8.33 -7.97 -11.74
C GLN A 29 9.05 -7.21 -12.85
N THR A 30 8.45 -7.14 -14.02
CA THR A 30 9.01 -6.36 -15.12
C THR A 30 9.11 -4.88 -14.76
N GLY A 31 8.18 -4.38 -13.97
CA GLY A 31 8.17 -2.99 -13.51
C GLY A 31 9.11 -2.69 -12.35
N GLY A 32 9.88 -3.67 -11.90
CA GLY A 32 10.89 -3.45 -10.86
C GLY A 32 10.46 -3.78 -9.45
N PHE A 33 9.35 -4.51 -9.27
CA PHE A 33 8.91 -4.94 -7.96
C PHE A 33 9.25 -6.41 -7.72
N ASP A 34 9.48 -6.76 -6.47
CA ASP A 34 9.51 -8.17 -6.07
C ASP A 34 8.09 -8.57 -5.70
N VAL A 35 7.69 -9.78 -6.01
CA VAL A 35 6.31 -10.22 -5.82
C VAL A 35 6.26 -11.47 -4.97
N ILE A 36 5.40 -11.44 -3.96
CA ILE A 36 4.96 -12.62 -3.24
C ILE A 36 3.53 -12.87 -3.70
N ALA A 37 3.26 -14.04 -4.25
CA ALA A 37 1.94 -14.35 -4.77
C ALA A 37 1.22 -15.34 -3.85
N ALA A 38 -0.05 -15.08 -3.59
CA ALA A 38 -0.89 -15.95 -2.78
C ALA A 38 -2.18 -16.23 -3.53
N SER A 39 -2.65 -17.46 -3.47
CA SER A 39 -3.89 -17.87 -4.14
C SER A 39 -5.09 -17.83 -3.21
N THR A 40 -4.88 -17.71 -1.92
CA THR A 40 -5.96 -17.64 -0.93
C THR A 40 -5.67 -16.54 0.07
N GLY A 41 -6.73 -16.06 0.72
CA GLY A 41 -6.57 -15.07 1.78
C GLY A 41 -5.80 -15.61 2.97
N GLU A 42 -5.95 -16.90 3.26
CA GLU A 42 -5.24 -17.54 4.37
C GLU A 42 -3.73 -17.57 4.14
N GLN A 43 -3.30 -17.87 2.91
CA GLN A 43 -1.88 -17.82 2.57
C GLN A 43 -1.34 -16.40 2.70
N ALA A 44 -2.11 -15.44 2.23
CA ALA A 44 -1.70 -14.04 2.30
C ALA A 44 -1.63 -13.55 3.74
N LEU A 45 -2.59 -13.94 4.56
CA LEU A 45 -2.60 -13.56 5.97
C LEU A 45 -1.36 -14.13 6.68
N LEU A 46 -1.00 -15.36 6.37
CA LEU A 46 0.19 -15.96 6.94
C LEU A 46 1.45 -15.17 6.53
N ALA A 47 1.54 -14.79 5.27
CA ALA A 47 2.67 -13.98 4.80
C ALA A 47 2.74 -12.64 5.53
N LEU A 48 1.61 -11.98 5.74
CA LEU A 48 1.57 -10.71 6.47
C LEU A 48 1.96 -10.88 7.93
N CYS A 49 1.56 -11.98 8.55
CA CYS A 49 1.92 -12.24 9.94
C CYS A 49 3.41 -12.56 10.09
N GLN A 50 3.99 -13.25 9.13
CA GLN A 50 5.38 -13.68 9.21
C GLN A 50 6.37 -12.61 8.75
N GLN A 51 6.03 -11.84 7.74
CA GLN A 51 6.95 -10.88 7.14
C GLN A 51 6.26 -9.59 6.69
N GLY A 52 5.24 -9.15 7.44
CA GLY A 52 4.48 -7.97 7.07
C GLY A 52 5.30 -6.70 6.94
N ASP A 53 6.33 -6.56 7.77
CA ASP A 53 7.19 -5.37 7.70
C ASP A 53 8.02 -5.33 6.41
N GLU A 54 8.28 -6.47 5.81
CA GLU A 54 9.04 -6.56 4.56
C GLU A 54 8.15 -6.45 3.33
N ILE A 55 6.84 -6.55 3.50
CA ILE A 55 5.87 -6.40 2.41
C ILE A 55 5.50 -4.93 2.32
N ASP A 56 5.95 -4.27 1.25
CA ASP A 56 5.77 -2.84 1.09
C ASP A 56 4.38 -2.47 0.60
N TRP A 57 3.75 -3.32 -0.21
CA TRP A 57 2.44 -3.05 -0.80
C TRP A 57 1.58 -4.29 -0.81
N LEU A 58 0.28 -4.10 -0.65
CA LEU A 58 -0.71 -5.17 -0.76
C LEU A 58 -1.64 -4.89 -1.94
N VAL A 59 -1.76 -5.88 -2.83
CA VAL A 59 -2.74 -5.86 -3.91
C VAL A 59 -3.59 -7.11 -3.74
N SER A 60 -4.87 -6.96 -3.47
CA SER A 60 -5.74 -8.10 -3.18
C SER A 60 -7.09 -7.95 -3.83
N LYS A 61 -7.61 -9.07 -4.31
CA LYS A 61 -9.01 -9.15 -4.63
C LYS A 61 -9.83 -8.99 -3.36
N VAL A 62 -10.98 -8.33 -3.45
CA VAL A 62 -11.85 -8.16 -2.28
C VAL A 62 -12.49 -9.49 -1.92
N ARG A 63 -13.03 -10.19 -2.90
CA ARG A 63 -13.65 -11.49 -2.66
C ARG A 63 -12.67 -12.60 -2.95
N LEU A 64 -12.39 -13.38 -1.94
CA LEU A 64 -11.48 -14.52 -2.03
C LEU A 64 -12.19 -15.75 -1.49
N PRO A 65 -11.86 -16.94 -1.99
CA PRO A 65 -12.42 -18.15 -1.42
C PRO A 65 -11.89 -18.36 -0.01
N GLY A 66 -12.67 -19.03 0.82
CA GLY A 66 -12.30 -19.31 2.20
C GLY A 66 -12.79 -18.25 3.16
N LEU A 67 -12.16 -18.15 4.31
CA LEU A 67 -12.63 -17.30 5.39
C LEU A 67 -11.98 -15.93 5.43
N VAL A 68 -10.84 -15.76 4.75
CA VAL A 68 -10.10 -14.51 4.77
C VAL A 68 -10.34 -13.77 3.46
N CYS A 69 -10.96 -12.62 3.54
CA CYS A 69 -11.23 -11.77 2.37
C CYS A 69 -10.23 -10.64 2.28
N GLY A 70 -10.30 -9.89 1.19
CA GLY A 70 -9.39 -8.76 0.98
C GLY A 70 -9.47 -7.67 2.04
N TRP A 71 -10.64 -7.48 2.65
CA TRP A 71 -10.80 -6.50 3.72
C TRP A 71 -10.01 -6.89 4.98
N LEU A 72 -10.04 -8.17 5.35
CA LEU A 72 -9.27 -8.64 6.48
C LEU A 72 -7.77 -8.50 6.22
N LEU A 73 -7.36 -8.76 4.99
CA LEU A 73 -5.95 -8.58 4.62
C LEU A 73 -5.54 -7.12 4.69
N ALA A 74 -6.42 -6.21 4.27
CA ALA A 74 -6.15 -4.79 4.36
C ALA A 74 -5.96 -4.36 5.82
N ASP A 75 -6.81 -4.85 6.72
CA ASP A 75 -6.69 -4.54 8.14
C ASP A 75 -5.35 -5.03 8.71
N GLU A 76 -4.96 -6.24 8.38
CA GLU A 76 -3.69 -6.78 8.86
C GLU A 76 -2.51 -6.00 8.27
N TYR A 77 -2.57 -5.68 6.99
CA TYR A 77 -1.52 -4.90 6.34
C TYR A 77 -1.35 -3.54 7.03
N HIS A 78 -2.45 -2.90 7.39
CA HIS A 78 -2.40 -1.58 8.02
C HIS A 78 -1.83 -1.61 9.45
N THR A 79 -1.76 -2.76 10.09
CA THR A 79 -1.06 -2.84 11.37
C THR A 79 0.45 -2.66 11.19
N HIS A 80 0.97 -3.03 10.03
CA HIS A 80 2.39 -2.86 9.70
C HIS A 80 2.67 -1.54 8.99
N HIS A 81 1.73 -1.08 8.18
CA HIS A 81 1.91 0.12 7.36
C HIS A 81 0.66 1.02 7.42
N PRO A 82 0.45 1.70 8.55
CA PRO A 82 -0.77 2.48 8.74
C PRO A 82 -0.94 3.65 7.78
N ASP A 83 0.14 4.12 7.19
CA ASP A 83 0.11 5.27 6.30
C ASP A 83 0.03 4.91 4.82
N ARG A 84 0.04 3.63 4.49
CA ARG A 84 0.03 3.20 3.10
C ARG A 84 -1.32 2.65 2.69
N PRO A 85 -1.80 3.01 1.49
CA PRO A 85 -3.07 2.45 1.02
C PRO A 85 -2.90 1.01 0.56
N THR A 86 -3.98 0.24 0.62
CA THR A 86 -4.06 -1.07 -0.01
C THR A 86 -4.75 -0.95 -1.35
N LEU A 87 -4.33 -1.75 -2.31
CA LEU A 87 -4.97 -1.81 -3.61
C LEU A 87 -5.93 -2.99 -3.62
N LEU A 88 -7.22 -2.69 -3.72
CA LEU A 88 -8.26 -3.71 -3.69
C LEU A 88 -8.90 -3.82 -5.07
N VAL A 89 -8.95 -5.03 -5.59
CA VAL A 89 -9.53 -5.31 -6.89
C VAL A 89 -10.96 -5.79 -6.70
N SER A 90 -11.89 -5.06 -7.27
CA SER A 90 -13.31 -5.41 -7.14
C SER A 90 -14.09 -5.05 -8.38
N PRO A 91 -14.98 -5.93 -8.85
CA PRO A 91 -15.84 -5.62 -9.99
C PRO A 91 -16.93 -4.61 -9.67
N ALA A 92 -17.28 -4.46 -8.40
CA ALA A 92 -18.33 -3.55 -8.00
C ALA A 92 -17.75 -2.52 -7.06
N LEU A 93 -17.58 -1.32 -7.57
CA LEU A 93 -17.11 -0.20 -6.77
C LEU A 93 -18.28 0.35 -5.97
N ASN A 94 -18.56 -0.26 -4.86
CA ASN A 94 -19.54 0.33 -3.96
C ASN A 94 -18.81 1.20 -2.96
N THR A 95 -18.51 2.40 -3.38
CA THR A 95 -17.78 3.36 -2.58
C THR A 95 -18.53 3.77 -1.31
N ALA A 96 -19.82 3.49 -1.26
CA ALA A 96 -20.63 3.85 -0.11
C ALA A 96 -20.33 3.02 1.14
N LYS A 97 -19.63 1.92 0.98
CA LYS A 97 -19.29 1.06 2.11
C LYS A 97 -17.81 0.98 2.38
N MET A 98 -17.08 2.01 2.06
CA MET A 98 -15.64 2.00 2.28
C MET A 98 -15.33 2.26 3.74
N PRO A 99 -14.85 1.27 4.45
CA PRO A 99 -14.56 1.46 5.87
C PRO A 99 -13.27 2.21 6.13
N SER A 100 -12.46 2.47 5.12
CA SER A 100 -11.24 3.21 5.38
C SER A 100 -10.86 4.09 4.20
N ALA A 101 -10.33 5.24 4.51
CA ALA A 101 -9.80 6.18 3.55
C ALA A 101 -8.51 5.69 2.88
N HIS A 102 -8.04 4.51 3.26
CA HIS A 102 -6.74 4.02 2.83
C HIS A 102 -6.80 2.90 1.80
N ALA A 103 -7.93 2.73 1.14
CA ALA A 103 -8.05 1.71 0.09
C ALA A 103 -8.20 2.37 -1.27
N VAL A 104 -7.42 1.91 -2.22
CA VAL A 104 -7.55 2.30 -3.62
C VAL A 104 -8.21 1.15 -4.36
N PHE A 105 -9.31 1.42 -5.03
CA PHE A 105 -10.03 0.38 -5.75
C PHE A 105 -9.63 0.36 -7.21
N ILE A 106 -9.44 -0.84 -7.73
CA ILE A 106 -9.04 -1.06 -9.11
C ILE A 106 -10.05 -2.01 -9.74
N PRO A 107 -10.53 -1.72 -10.94
CA PRO A 107 -11.41 -2.67 -11.63
C PRO A 107 -10.64 -3.93 -11.99
N PRO A 108 -11.32 -5.08 -12.10
CA PRO A 108 -10.65 -6.34 -12.41
C PRO A 108 -10.06 -6.34 -13.80
N ALA A 109 -9.09 -7.19 -13.99
CA ALA A 109 -8.55 -7.59 -15.28
C ALA A 109 -7.59 -6.62 -15.96
N THR A 110 -6.92 -5.77 -15.23
CA THR A 110 -5.87 -4.98 -15.87
C THR A 110 -4.60 -4.98 -15.05
N PRO A 111 -3.73 -5.99 -15.24
CA PRO A 111 -2.44 -6.00 -14.53
C PRO A 111 -1.63 -4.74 -14.74
N MET A 112 -1.71 -4.14 -15.93
CA MET A 112 -1.01 -2.89 -16.20
C MET A 112 -1.52 -1.75 -15.34
N LYS A 113 -2.81 -1.76 -15.02
CA LYS A 113 -3.38 -0.73 -14.15
C LYS A 113 -2.84 -0.84 -12.72
N VAL A 114 -2.64 -2.05 -12.24
CA VAL A 114 -2.03 -2.28 -10.95
C VAL A 114 -0.63 -1.68 -10.91
N LEU A 115 0.17 -1.96 -11.94
CA LEU A 115 1.52 -1.41 -12.04
C LEU A 115 1.51 0.11 -12.09
N GLU A 116 0.60 0.69 -12.87
CA GLU A 116 0.47 2.12 -13.03
C GLU A 116 0.16 2.79 -11.70
N VAL A 117 -0.79 2.24 -10.95
CA VAL A 117 -1.18 2.79 -9.66
C VAL A 117 -0.05 2.67 -8.64
N LEU A 118 0.64 1.53 -8.60
CA LEU A 118 1.76 1.35 -7.69
C LEU A 118 2.90 2.32 -8.00
N LYS A 119 3.19 2.54 -9.27
CA LYS A 119 4.21 3.51 -9.65
C LYS A 119 3.80 4.92 -9.25
N ALA A 120 2.55 5.27 -9.42
CA ALA A 120 2.04 6.59 -9.05
C ALA A 120 2.11 6.79 -7.52
N LEU A 121 1.79 5.78 -6.75
CA LEU A 121 1.86 5.86 -5.30
C LEU A 121 3.30 5.95 -4.80
N ARG A 122 4.23 5.34 -5.50
CA ARG A 122 5.63 5.34 -5.10
C ARG A 122 6.36 6.62 -5.50
N ALA A 123 6.10 7.10 -6.72
CA ALA A 123 6.92 8.16 -7.32
C ALA A 123 6.74 9.55 -6.70
N PRO A 124 5.53 10.06 -6.47
CA PRO A 124 5.39 11.43 -5.98
C PRO A 124 5.60 11.59 -4.49
N GLU A 125 5.88 10.54 -3.80
CA GLU A 125 5.95 10.53 -2.36
C GLU A 125 7.00 11.50 -1.84
N ALA A 126 8.16 11.51 -2.44
CA ALA A 126 9.25 12.35 -1.99
C ALA A 126 8.91 13.83 -2.12
N ALA A 127 8.34 14.24 -3.23
CA ALA A 127 7.98 15.64 -3.42
C ALA A 127 6.87 16.06 -2.47
N HIS A 128 5.92 15.20 -2.27
CA HIS A 128 4.81 15.49 -1.39
C HIS A 128 5.27 15.65 0.05
N VAL A 129 6.15 14.79 0.50
CA VAL A 129 6.66 14.86 1.85
C VAL A 129 7.43 16.15 2.09
N ARG A 130 8.21 16.60 1.13
CA ARG A 130 8.94 17.83 1.30
C ARG A 130 8.03 19.02 1.50
N THR A 131 6.97 19.10 0.74
CA THR A 131 6.05 20.22 0.86
C THR A 131 5.36 20.21 2.22
N SER A 132 4.89 19.09 2.65
CA SER A 132 4.21 19.01 3.91
C SER A 132 5.12 19.32 5.06
N SER A 133 6.32 18.84 5.04
CA SER A 133 7.21 19.06 6.16
C SER A 133 7.56 20.51 6.32
N SER A 134 7.76 21.24 5.25
CA SER A 134 8.07 22.63 5.40
C SER A 134 6.93 23.41 6.01
N SER A 135 5.71 23.15 5.59
CA SER A 135 4.61 23.89 6.16
C SER A 135 4.38 23.54 7.61
N GLN A 136 4.55 22.31 7.97
CA GLN A 136 4.38 21.95 9.35
C GLN A 136 5.46 22.54 10.25
N ALA A 137 6.66 22.59 9.77
CA ALA A 137 7.73 23.16 10.54
C ALA A 137 7.48 24.63 10.82
N SER A 138 6.97 25.36 9.87
CA SER A 138 6.64 26.74 10.10
C SER A 138 5.58 26.92 11.16
N SER A 139 4.54 26.15 11.07
CA SER A 139 3.48 26.22 12.05
C SER A 139 3.95 25.92 13.44
N LEU A 140 4.74 24.90 13.57
CA LEU A 140 5.23 24.52 14.87
C LEU A 140 6.14 25.58 15.48
N ALA A 141 6.94 26.20 14.67
CA ALA A 141 7.81 27.23 15.14
C ALA A 141 7.05 28.41 15.68
N MET A 142 6.00 28.80 15.00
CA MET A 142 5.18 29.87 15.51
C MET A 142 4.49 29.52 16.80
N PHE A 143 4.05 28.31 16.89
CA PHE A 143 3.38 27.85 18.08
C PHE A 143 4.29 27.87 19.28
N HIS A 144 5.53 27.49 19.10
CA HIS A 144 6.47 27.42 20.17
C HIS A 144 6.80 28.76 20.74
N GLN A 145 6.81 29.80 19.97
CA GLN A 145 7.16 31.07 20.47
C GLN A 145 6.17 31.64 21.38
N SER A 146 4.92 31.44 21.11
CA SER A 146 3.94 32.13 21.87
C SER A 146 3.91 31.75 23.34
N PRO A 147 4.02 30.52 23.72
CA PRO A 147 3.92 30.24 25.14
C PRO A 147 5.10 30.67 25.96
N GLY A 148 6.19 30.87 25.35
CA GLY A 148 7.39 31.03 26.09
C GLY A 148 7.45 32.25 26.95
N GLU A 149 7.03 33.33 26.46
CA GLU A 149 7.38 34.45 27.13
C GLU A 149 6.43 34.99 28.10
N ARG A 150 5.22 34.70 27.96
CA ARG A 150 4.38 35.44 28.83
C ARG A 150 4.43 35.04 30.22
N GLU A 151 4.89 33.90 30.50
CA GLU A 151 4.87 33.58 31.83
C GLU A 151 5.95 34.20 32.59
N SER A 152 6.88 34.73 31.99
CA SER A 152 7.92 35.35 32.73
C SER A 152 7.40 36.52 33.55
N ALA A 153 6.33 37.02 33.24
CA ALA A 153 5.81 38.03 34.08
C ALA A 153 5.31 37.44 35.36
#